data_5c57315ee04f932ea4ad25076ac2a298
#
_entry.id   5c57315ee04f932ea4ad25076ac2a298
#
_cell.length_a   1.000
_cell.length_b   1.000
_cell.length_c   1.000
_cell.angle_alpha   90.00
_cell.angle_beta   90.00
_cell.angle_gamma   90.00
#
_symmetry.space_group_name_H-M   'P 1'
#
loop_
_entity.id
_entity.type
_entity.pdbx_description
1 polymer ?
#
loop_
_entity_poly.entity_id
_entity_poly.type
_entity_poly.pdbx_seq_one_letter_code
_entity_poly.pdbx_strand_id
1 'polypeptide(L)' 'MADHYQTLGVTKGASSDEIKKAYRKLARELHPDVNPDPKTQEKFKEVTEAYDVLSDAQ' A
#
# COMPACT_ATOMS: atom_id res chain seq x y z
N MET A 1 -3.43 -15.16 -6.00
CA MET A 1 -4.12 -14.53 -4.87
C MET A 1 -3.39 -13.28 -4.42
N ALA A 2 -4.13 -12.25 -4.14
CA ALA A 2 -3.53 -10.99 -3.73
C ALA A 2 -3.01 -11.10 -2.30
N ASP A 3 -1.73 -10.84 -2.13
CA ASP A 3 -1.08 -10.82 -0.83
C ASP A 3 -0.90 -9.37 -0.44
N HIS A 4 -1.55 -8.94 0.63
CA HIS A 4 -1.49 -7.55 1.06
C HIS A 4 -0.07 -7.12 1.40
N TYR A 5 0.72 -8.01 1.95
CA TYR A 5 2.12 -7.70 2.22
C TYR A 5 2.89 -7.44 0.94
N GLN A 6 2.65 -8.26 -0.06
CA GLN A 6 3.28 -8.10 -1.36
C GLN A 6 2.82 -6.83 -2.05
N THR A 7 1.55 -6.49 -1.89
CA THR A 7 1.00 -5.26 -2.47
C THR A 7 1.73 -4.04 -1.94
N LEU A 8 2.07 -4.06 -0.66
CA LEU A 8 2.81 -2.96 -0.04
C LEU A 8 4.32 -3.08 -0.23
N GLY A 9 4.78 -4.21 -0.75
CA GLY A 9 6.21 -4.43 -0.95
C GLY A 9 6.98 -4.74 0.32
N VAL A 10 6.32 -5.33 1.29
CA VAL A 10 6.95 -5.71 2.55
C VAL A 10 6.88 -7.22 2.74
N THR A 11 7.65 -7.73 3.70
CA THR A 11 7.60 -9.14 4.01
C THR A 11 6.46 -9.44 4.98
N LYS A 12 6.11 -10.71 5.08
CA LYS A 12 5.03 -11.12 5.98
C LYS A 12 5.37 -10.86 7.45
N GLY A 13 6.64 -10.76 7.75
CA GLY A 13 7.09 -10.45 9.11
C GLY A 13 7.24 -8.98 9.41
N ALA A 14 6.79 -8.13 8.49
CA ALA A 14 6.96 -6.69 8.66
C ALA A 14 6.19 -6.18 9.87
N SER A 15 6.82 -5.27 10.62
CA SER A 15 6.17 -4.63 11.75
C SER A 15 5.16 -3.59 11.27
N SER A 16 4.30 -3.13 12.18
CA SER A 16 3.32 -2.11 11.82
C SER A 16 4.00 -0.82 11.35
N ASP A 17 5.17 -0.50 11.91
CA ASP A 17 5.92 0.67 11.48
C ASP A 17 6.41 0.50 10.04
N GLU A 18 6.90 -0.69 9.71
CA GLU A 18 7.36 -0.97 8.37
C GLU A 18 6.21 -0.91 7.36
N ILE A 19 5.07 -1.45 7.74
CA ILE A 19 3.88 -1.42 6.91
C ILE A 19 3.44 0.03 6.66
N LYS A 20 3.45 0.83 7.72
CA LYS A 20 3.08 2.24 7.62
C LYS A 20 4.04 3.01 6.70
N LYS A 21 5.34 2.77 6.85
CA LYS A 21 6.33 3.42 6.01
C LYS A 21 6.16 3.04 4.55
N ALA A 22 5.94 1.75 4.29
CA ALA A 22 5.74 1.28 2.93
C ALA A 22 4.50 1.92 2.31
N TYR A 23 3.41 1.99 3.07
CA TYR A 23 2.20 2.60 2.58
C TYR A 23 2.41 4.09 2.26
N ARG A 24 3.07 4.82 3.15
CA ARG A 24 3.33 6.23 2.93
C ARG A 24 4.15 6.47 1.68
N LYS A 25 5.17 5.64 1.49
CA LYS A 25 6.02 5.76 0.31
C LYS A 25 5.22 5.53 -0.97
N LEU A 26 4.43 4.45 -0.98
CA LEU A 26 3.63 4.12 -2.15
C LEU A 26 2.53 5.16 -2.39
N ALA A 27 1.90 5.64 -1.32
CA ALA A 27 0.87 6.66 -1.45
C ALA A 27 1.43 7.93 -2.06
N ARG A 28 2.65 8.28 -1.71
CA ARG A 28 3.30 9.46 -2.26
C ARG A 28 3.63 9.28 -3.73
N GLU A 29 4.10 8.09 -4.11
CA GLU A 29 4.47 7.81 -5.50
C GLU A 29 3.26 7.63 -6.40
N LEU A 30 2.17 7.10 -5.86
CA LEU A 30 0.98 6.79 -6.63
C LEU A 30 -0.11 7.85 -6.54
N HIS A 31 0.16 8.93 -5.84
CA HIS A 31 -0.82 9.99 -5.66
C HIS A 31 -1.22 10.59 -7.01
N PRO A 32 -2.53 10.87 -7.21
CA PRO A 32 -2.99 11.41 -8.49
C PRO A 32 -2.31 12.70 -8.93
N ASP A 33 -1.86 13.50 -7.99
CA ASP A 33 -1.14 14.74 -8.31
C ASP A 33 0.21 14.47 -8.95
N VAL A 34 0.85 13.36 -8.55
CA VAL A 34 2.15 12.97 -9.09
C VAL A 34 1.96 12.08 -10.30
N ASN A 35 0.96 11.21 -10.25
CA ASN A 35 0.73 10.20 -11.29
C ASN A 35 -0.76 10.12 -11.61
N PRO A 36 -1.26 10.94 -12.56
CA PRO A 36 -2.68 10.94 -12.88
C PRO A 36 -3.15 9.78 -13.76
N ASP A 37 -2.32 8.78 -13.97
CA ASP A 37 -2.64 7.62 -14.79
C ASP A 37 -3.73 6.77 -14.10
N PRO A 38 -4.80 6.39 -14.84
CA PRO A 38 -5.86 5.55 -14.27
C PRO A 38 -5.36 4.23 -13.71
N LYS A 39 -4.36 3.62 -14.33
CA LYS A 39 -3.76 2.39 -13.83
C LYS A 39 -3.10 2.59 -12.49
N THR A 40 -2.44 3.73 -12.34
CA THR A 40 -1.80 4.08 -11.08
C THR A 40 -2.83 4.29 -9.98
N GLN A 41 -3.98 4.86 -10.32
CA GLN A 41 -5.06 5.05 -9.37
C GLN A 41 -5.61 3.72 -8.87
N GLU A 42 -5.73 2.73 -9.76
CA GLU A 42 -6.15 1.40 -9.36
C GLU A 42 -5.14 0.79 -8.38
N LYS A 43 -3.87 0.97 -8.66
CA LYS A 43 -2.82 0.48 -7.79
C LYS A 43 -2.89 1.17 -6.43
N PHE A 44 -3.17 2.45 -6.42
CA PHE A 44 -3.31 3.22 -5.18
C PHE A 44 -4.44 2.67 -4.33
N LYS A 45 -5.55 2.31 -4.96
CA LYS A 45 -6.67 1.70 -4.25
C LYS A 45 -6.26 0.38 -3.62
N GLU A 46 -5.53 -0.45 -4.35
CA GLU A 46 -5.06 -1.73 -3.83
C GLU A 46 -4.13 -1.54 -2.64
N VAL A 47 -3.23 -0.57 -2.74
CA VAL A 47 -2.30 -0.26 -1.67
C VAL A 47 -3.04 0.23 -0.44
N THR A 48 -4.02 1.10 -0.63
CA THR A 48 -4.83 1.62 0.48
C THR A 48 -5.60 0.49 1.17
N GLU A 49 -6.20 -0.38 0.38
CA GLU A 49 -6.93 -1.51 0.92
C GLU A 49 -6.03 -2.46 1.69
N ALA A 50 -4.85 -2.74 1.14
CA ALA A 50 -3.88 -3.60 1.81
C ALA A 50 -3.47 -3.02 3.16
N TYR A 51 -3.20 -1.73 3.18
CA TYR A 51 -2.82 -1.06 4.42
C TYR A 51 -3.96 -1.10 5.43
N ASP A 52 -5.17 -0.84 4.97
CA ASP A 52 -6.34 -0.83 5.84
C ASP A 52 -6.55 -2.20 6.51
N VAL A 53 -6.42 -3.27 5.73
CA VAL A 53 -6.56 -4.61 6.24
C VAL A 53 -5.45 -4.94 7.22
N LEU A 54 -4.22 -4.61 6.89
CA LEU A 54 -3.07 -4.96 7.73
C LEU A 54 -3.00 -4.13 9.01
N SER A 55 -3.42 -2.87 8.94
CA SER A 55 -3.40 -2.01 10.11
C SER A 55 -4.57 -2.26 11.04
N ASP A 56 -5.66 -2.79 10.51
CA ASP A 56 -6.85 -3.08 11.30
C ASP A 56 -6.75 -4.42 12.03
N ALA A 57 -5.75 -5.19 11.72
CA ALA A 57 -5.56 -6.53 12.29
C ALA A 57 -4.94 -6.47 13.69
N GLN A 58 -5.56 -5.74 14.56
CA GLN A 58 -5.03 -5.61 15.92
C GLN A 58 -5.94 -6.32 16.91
#